data_46bbf6babbd1f257fd6cd729a828f840
#
_entry.id   46bbf6babbd1f257fd6cd729a828f840
#
_cell.length_a   1.000
_cell.length_b   1.000
_cell.length_c   1.000
_cell.angle_alpha   90.00
_cell.angle_beta   90.00
_cell.angle_gamma   90.00
#
_symmetry.space_group_name_H-M   'P 1'
#
loop_
_entity.id
_entity.type
_entity.pdbx_description
1 polymer ?
#
loop_
_entity_poly.entity_id
_entity_poly.type
_entity_poly.pdbx_seq_one_letter_code
_entity_poly.pdbx_strand_id
1 'polypeptide(L)'
;APFEEIKKYESLIQGEISYPNYEAVRKSVLSLKNELEKIGVDKKSCHIDLVPENFIEAPDGHLYLIDWEYSSMNDPMWDLAALFLESEFTTDEEDSFLSYYESEQTPVSREKIRIYKILQDIIWSLWTIYKEENGADFGDYGITRYNRAVKELQSQGGIDED
;
A
#
# COMPACT_ATOMS: atom_id res chain seq x y z
N ALA A 1 1.66 10.31 -7.43
CA ALA A 1 0.58 10.17 -6.43
C ALA A 1 -0.15 8.85 -6.62
N PRO A 2 -0.59 8.15 -5.55
CA PRO A 2 -1.15 6.79 -5.67
C PRO A 2 -2.41 6.72 -6.55
N PHE A 3 -3.26 7.73 -6.52
CA PHE A 3 -4.45 7.78 -7.38
C PHE A 3 -4.10 7.93 -8.87
N GLU A 4 -3.01 8.59 -9.19
CA GLU A 4 -2.49 8.68 -10.56
C GLU A 4 -1.90 7.35 -11.03
N GLU A 5 -1.26 6.59 -10.14
CA GLU A 5 -0.77 5.23 -10.46
C GLU A 5 -1.93 4.27 -10.74
N ILE A 6 -3.03 4.35 -9.99
CA ILE A 6 -4.23 3.56 -10.27
C ILE A 6 -4.74 3.85 -11.68
N LYS A 7 -4.97 5.11 -12.02
CA LYS A 7 -5.43 5.54 -13.35
C LYS A 7 -4.48 5.13 -14.46
N LYS A 8 -3.18 5.22 -14.20
CA LYS A 8 -2.14 4.80 -15.14
C LYS A 8 -2.27 3.32 -15.48
N TYR A 9 -2.33 2.44 -14.48
CA TYR A 9 -2.47 1.00 -14.73
C TYR A 9 -3.83 0.65 -15.37
N GLU A 10 -4.92 1.29 -14.95
CA GLU A 10 -6.21 1.15 -15.61
C GLU A 10 -6.13 1.48 -17.11
N SER A 11 -5.39 2.53 -17.47
CA SER A 11 -5.20 2.93 -18.87
C SER A 11 -4.28 2.00 -19.67
N LEU A 12 -3.34 1.33 -19.01
CA LEU A 12 -2.40 0.38 -19.64
C LEU A 12 -3.00 -1.01 -19.84
N ILE A 13 -3.97 -1.39 -19.02
CA ILE A 13 -4.68 -2.67 -19.13
C ILE A 13 -5.60 -2.59 -20.35
N GLN A 14 -5.41 -3.51 -21.31
CA GLN A 14 -6.19 -3.53 -22.57
C GLN A 14 -7.48 -4.34 -22.44
N GLY A 15 -7.45 -5.41 -21.67
CA GLY A 15 -8.60 -6.26 -21.41
C GLY A 15 -9.50 -5.74 -20.30
N GLU A 16 -10.47 -6.56 -19.92
CA GLU A 16 -11.36 -6.29 -18.80
C GLU A 16 -10.66 -6.54 -17.47
N ILE A 17 -10.91 -5.67 -16.49
CA ILE A 17 -10.47 -5.89 -15.10
C ILE A 17 -11.50 -6.82 -14.45
N SER A 18 -11.17 -8.11 -14.36
CA SER A 18 -12.09 -9.18 -13.96
C SER A 18 -12.17 -9.41 -12.44
N TYR A 19 -11.61 -8.52 -11.63
CA TYR A 19 -11.77 -8.63 -10.17
C TYR A 19 -13.23 -8.44 -9.75
N PRO A 20 -13.71 -9.21 -8.75
CA PRO A 20 -15.10 -9.13 -8.32
C PRO A 20 -15.51 -7.72 -7.88
N ASN A 21 -16.64 -7.22 -8.39
CA ASN A 21 -17.21 -5.93 -8.00
C ASN A 21 -16.28 -4.72 -8.18
N TYR A 22 -15.38 -4.77 -9.18
CA TYR A 22 -14.30 -3.80 -9.33
C TYR A 22 -14.80 -2.35 -9.42
N GLU A 23 -15.88 -2.06 -10.14
CA GLU A 23 -16.38 -0.69 -10.28
C GLU A 23 -16.82 -0.07 -8.95
N ALA A 24 -17.51 -0.83 -8.10
CA ALA A 24 -17.88 -0.36 -6.76
C ALA A 24 -16.66 -0.18 -5.85
N VAL A 25 -15.71 -1.13 -5.88
CA VAL A 25 -14.45 -1.05 -5.15
C VAL A 25 -13.65 0.16 -5.60
N ARG A 26 -13.50 0.37 -6.90
CA ARG A 26 -12.84 1.53 -7.49
C ARG A 26 -13.42 2.85 -6.98
N LYS A 27 -14.74 2.96 -6.97
CA LYS A 27 -15.42 4.17 -6.46
C LYS A 27 -15.08 4.43 -4.99
N SER A 28 -15.11 3.41 -4.15
CA SER A 28 -14.73 3.51 -2.74
C SER A 28 -13.26 3.88 -2.56
N VAL A 29 -12.36 3.28 -3.34
CA VAL A 29 -10.93 3.60 -3.33
C VAL A 29 -10.69 5.05 -3.72
N LEU A 30 -11.32 5.54 -4.77
CA LEU A 30 -11.15 6.94 -5.20
C LEU A 30 -11.69 7.94 -4.18
N SER A 31 -12.69 7.57 -3.38
CA SER A 31 -13.21 8.42 -2.30
C SER A 31 -12.20 8.62 -1.16
N LEU A 32 -11.25 7.71 -0.99
CA LEU A 32 -10.19 7.83 0.02
C LEU A 32 -9.30 9.07 -0.20
N LYS A 33 -9.27 9.62 -1.41
CA LYS A 33 -8.58 10.87 -1.68
C LYS A 33 -9.09 12.01 -0.80
N ASN A 34 -10.40 12.13 -0.68
CA ASN A 34 -11.02 13.16 0.16
C ASN A 34 -10.70 12.94 1.66
N GLU A 35 -10.62 11.68 2.09
CA GLU A 35 -10.24 11.36 3.48
C GLU A 35 -8.80 11.76 3.76
N LEU A 36 -7.86 11.43 2.84
CA LEU A 36 -6.46 11.86 2.96
C LEU A 36 -6.31 13.38 2.96
N GLU A 37 -7.05 14.09 2.12
CA GLU A 37 -7.04 15.56 2.08
C GLU A 37 -7.52 16.18 3.41
N LYS A 38 -8.51 15.56 4.07
CA LYS A 38 -9.00 16.01 5.38
C LYS A 38 -7.99 15.76 6.51
N ILE A 39 -7.32 14.61 6.51
CA ILE A 39 -6.29 14.28 7.49
C ILE A 39 -5.04 15.14 7.28
N GLY A 40 -4.71 15.42 6.04
CA GLY A 40 -3.50 16.09 5.60
C GLY A 40 -2.39 15.11 5.21
N VAL A 41 -1.67 15.45 4.15
CA VAL A 41 -0.56 14.66 3.62
C VAL A 41 0.74 15.38 3.91
N ASP A 42 1.64 14.71 4.62
CA ASP A 42 2.99 15.20 4.87
C ASP A 42 3.90 14.90 3.67
N LYS A 43 4.99 15.68 3.55
CA LYS A 43 6.04 15.42 2.57
C LYS A 43 7.39 15.39 3.26
N LYS A 44 7.94 14.20 3.38
CA LYS A 44 9.27 13.95 3.92
C LYS A 44 10.02 13.01 2.99
N SER A 45 11.33 12.89 3.16
CA SER A 45 12.11 11.88 2.43
C SER A 45 11.66 10.50 2.86
N CYS A 46 11.21 9.70 1.89
CA CYS A 46 10.74 8.33 2.08
C CYS A 46 11.55 7.38 1.22
N HIS A 47 11.65 6.13 1.65
CA HIS A 47 12.35 5.07 0.92
C HIS A 47 11.54 4.59 -0.30
N ILE A 48 10.24 4.48 -0.13
CA ILE A 48 9.23 4.03 -1.11
C ILE A 48 9.17 2.51 -1.28
N ASP A 49 10.28 1.80 -1.13
CA ASP A 49 10.39 0.35 -1.34
C ASP A 49 10.84 -0.37 -0.06
N LEU A 50 10.08 -0.19 1.04
CA LEU A 50 10.35 -0.84 2.32
C LEU A 50 9.89 -2.30 2.34
N VAL A 51 10.62 -3.14 1.63
CA VAL A 51 10.42 -4.59 1.60
C VAL A 51 11.48 -5.30 2.45
N PRO A 52 11.22 -6.51 2.98
CA PRO A 52 12.17 -7.23 3.84
C PRO A 52 13.56 -7.39 3.23
N GLU A 53 13.64 -7.59 1.92
CA GLU A 53 14.88 -7.80 1.18
C GLU A 53 15.83 -6.59 1.22
N ASN A 54 15.30 -5.40 1.51
CA ASN A 54 16.07 -4.16 1.61
C ASN A 54 16.64 -3.90 3.01
N PHE A 55 16.36 -4.79 3.97
CA PHE A 55 16.95 -4.75 5.31
C PHE A 55 18.06 -5.81 5.43
N ILE A 56 19.26 -5.37 5.77
CA ILE A 56 20.43 -6.24 5.92
C ILE A 56 20.94 -6.15 7.33
N GLU A 57 21.00 -7.29 8.03
CA GLU A 57 21.63 -7.41 9.33
C GLU A 57 23.11 -7.76 9.16
N ALA A 58 23.99 -6.91 9.69
CA ALA A 58 25.42 -7.16 9.72
C ALA A 58 25.79 -8.12 10.87
N PRO A 59 26.98 -8.77 10.83
CA PRO A 59 27.41 -9.71 11.87
C PRO A 59 27.51 -9.11 13.28
N ASP A 60 27.63 -7.80 13.39
CA ASP A 60 27.67 -7.05 14.65
C ASP A 60 26.26 -6.67 15.17
N GLY A 61 25.21 -7.10 14.48
CA GLY A 61 23.81 -6.84 14.83
C GLY A 61 23.27 -5.49 14.34
N HIS A 62 24.04 -4.71 13.59
CA HIS A 62 23.53 -3.50 12.96
C HIS A 62 22.60 -3.83 11.80
N LEU A 63 21.48 -3.14 11.75
CA LEU A 63 20.52 -3.25 10.66
C LEU A 63 20.69 -2.10 9.67
N TYR A 64 20.93 -2.43 8.42
CA TYR A 64 21.07 -1.47 7.32
C TYR A 64 19.86 -1.51 6.42
N LEU A 65 19.36 -0.35 6.03
CA LEU A 65 18.36 -0.19 4.99
C LEU A 65 19.06 0.25 3.71
N ILE A 66 18.92 -0.56 2.67
CA ILE A 66 19.58 -0.38 1.37
C ILE A 66 18.57 -0.10 0.26
N ASP A 67 19.07 0.11 -0.96
CA ASP A 67 18.30 0.27 -2.19
C ASP A 67 17.36 1.48 -2.18
N TRP A 68 17.94 2.65 -2.09
CA TRP A 68 17.26 3.95 -2.03
C TRP A 68 16.93 4.55 -3.41
N GLU A 69 17.01 3.76 -4.49
CA GLU A 69 16.85 4.27 -5.86
C GLU A 69 15.47 4.88 -6.14
N TYR A 70 14.42 4.42 -5.45
CA TYR A 70 13.06 4.96 -5.56
C TYR A 70 12.75 6.07 -4.56
N SER A 71 13.71 6.46 -3.72
CA SER A 71 13.48 7.45 -2.68
C SER A 71 12.95 8.77 -3.23
N SER A 72 11.93 9.32 -2.58
CA SER A 72 11.29 10.56 -2.99
C SER A 72 10.60 11.26 -1.82
N MET A 73 10.14 12.48 -2.06
CA MET A 73 9.32 13.20 -1.10
C MET A 73 7.90 12.64 -1.11
N ASN A 74 7.50 12.01 -0.03
CA ASN A 74 6.19 11.38 0.14
C ASN A 74 5.76 11.42 1.62
N ASP A 75 4.56 10.95 1.90
CA ASP A 75 4.07 10.80 3.28
C ASP A 75 4.78 9.61 3.95
N PRO A 76 5.38 9.79 5.13
CA PRO A 76 6.03 8.70 5.86
C PRO A 76 5.11 7.51 6.17
N MET A 77 3.81 7.75 6.29
CA MET A 77 2.83 6.69 6.53
C MET A 77 2.71 5.73 5.35
N TRP A 78 3.08 6.17 4.13
CA TRP A 78 3.24 5.28 2.97
C TRP A 78 4.32 4.23 3.19
N ASP A 79 5.48 4.64 3.69
CA ASP A 79 6.58 3.72 3.98
C ASP A 79 6.21 2.73 5.08
N LEU A 80 5.54 3.17 6.14
CA LEU A 80 5.07 2.28 7.19
C LEU A 80 4.04 1.28 6.68
N ALA A 81 3.11 1.72 5.83
CA ALA A 81 2.14 0.84 5.19
C ALA A 81 2.84 -0.24 4.34
N ALA A 82 3.83 0.13 3.54
CA ALA A 82 4.63 -0.80 2.75
C ALA A 82 5.36 -1.82 3.64
N LEU A 83 6.04 -1.37 4.68
CA LEU A 83 6.74 -2.23 5.62
C LEU A 83 5.80 -3.28 6.22
N PHE A 84 4.64 -2.86 6.70
CA PHE A 84 3.68 -3.75 7.35
C PHE A 84 3.06 -4.76 6.39
N LEU A 85 2.73 -4.34 5.17
CA LEU A 85 2.19 -5.24 4.14
C LEU A 85 3.23 -6.25 3.66
N GLU A 86 4.39 -5.77 3.25
CA GLU A 86 5.40 -6.61 2.60
C GLU A 86 6.11 -7.53 3.59
N SER A 87 6.16 -7.15 4.87
CA SER A 87 6.71 -7.97 5.95
C SER A 87 5.64 -8.81 6.67
N GLU A 88 4.38 -8.73 6.24
CA GLU A 88 3.24 -9.48 6.80
C GLU A 88 3.10 -9.32 8.33
N PHE A 89 3.24 -8.09 8.83
CA PHE A 89 3.11 -7.82 10.26
C PHE A 89 1.70 -8.15 10.76
N THR A 90 1.64 -8.80 11.91
CA THR A 90 0.41 -8.91 12.69
C THR A 90 0.05 -7.57 13.32
N THR A 91 -1.19 -7.41 13.77
CA THR A 91 -1.62 -6.18 14.46
C THR A 91 -0.76 -5.88 15.69
N ASP A 92 -0.40 -6.91 16.48
CA ASP A 92 0.46 -6.76 17.66
C ASP A 92 1.88 -6.31 17.28
N GLU A 93 2.42 -6.82 16.17
CA GLU A 93 3.72 -6.41 15.64
C GLU A 93 3.70 -4.97 15.13
N GLU A 94 2.63 -4.55 14.45
CA GLU A 94 2.43 -3.16 14.04
C GLU A 94 2.37 -2.23 15.26
N ASP A 95 1.59 -2.58 16.26
CA ASP A 95 1.47 -1.80 17.51
C ASP A 95 2.81 -1.68 18.23
N SER A 96 3.55 -2.77 18.32
CA SER A 96 4.89 -2.79 18.91
C SER A 96 5.86 -1.88 18.14
N PHE A 97 5.90 -2.00 16.81
CA PHE A 97 6.73 -1.13 15.97
C PHE A 97 6.39 0.34 16.15
N LEU A 98 5.10 0.68 16.08
CA LEU A 98 4.64 2.07 16.20
C LEU A 98 4.95 2.66 17.58
N SER A 99 4.95 1.86 18.64
CA SER A 99 5.33 2.31 19.98
C SER A 99 6.77 2.81 20.07
N TYR A 100 7.69 2.26 19.26
CA TYR A 100 9.07 2.72 19.16
C TYR A 100 9.26 3.85 18.14
N TYR A 101 8.46 3.87 17.09
CA TYR A 101 8.58 4.86 16.01
C TYR A 101 8.00 6.23 16.39
N GLU A 102 6.88 6.25 17.09
CA GLU A 102 6.12 7.47 17.34
C GLU A 102 6.86 8.44 18.26
N SER A 103 6.97 9.70 17.82
CA SER A 103 7.55 10.81 18.59
C SER A 103 6.98 12.14 18.09
N GLU A 104 7.39 13.25 18.68
CA GLU A 104 7.03 14.58 18.17
C GLU A 104 7.54 14.82 16.73
N GLN A 105 8.71 14.25 16.39
CA GLN A 105 9.33 14.38 15.07
C GLN A 105 8.76 13.37 14.06
N THR A 106 8.22 12.26 14.55
CA THR A 106 7.66 11.15 13.75
C THR A 106 6.25 10.81 14.23
N PRO A 107 5.28 11.72 14.05
CA PRO A 107 3.88 11.46 14.43
C PRO A 107 3.28 10.35 13.57
N VAL A 108 2.41 9.55 14.17
CA VAL A 108 1.74 8.42 13.52
C VAL A 108 0.27 8.75 13.26
N SER A 109 -0.19 8.43 12.06
CA SER A 109 -1.61 8.38 11.70
C SER A 109 -1.97 6.97 11.26
N ARG A 110 -2.62 6.20 12.12
CA ARG A 110 -3.09 4.84 11.81
C ARG A 110 -4.10 4.83 10.67
N GLU A 111 -4.92 5.87 10.59
CA GLU A 111 -5.89 6.03 9.50
C GLU A 111 -5.18 6.19 8.14
N LYS A 112 -4.14 7.02 8.06
CA LYS A 112 -3.34 7.13 6.83
C LYS A 112 -2.64 5.82 6.49
N ILE A 113 -2.09 5.10 7.47
CA ILE A 113 -1.47 3.78 7.23
C ILE A 113 -2.50 2.83 6.62
N ARG A 114 -3.71 2.76 7.17
CA ARG A 114 -4.81 1.94 6.65
C ARG A 114 -5.14 2.30 5.20
N ILE A 115 -5.32 3.57 4.91
CA ILE A 115 -5.63 4.05 3.56
C ILE A 115 -4.50 3.70 2.59
N TYR A 116 -3.25 3.92 2.98
CA TYR A 116 -2.10 3.62 2.11
C TYR A 116 -1.91 2.12 1.88
N LYS A 117 -2.23 1.26 2.85
CA LYS A 117 -2.28 -0.20 2.64
C LYS A 117 -3.30 -0.57 1.55
N ILE A 118 -4.50 -0.02 1.61
CA ILE A 118 -5.54 -0.25 0.61
C ILE A 118 -5.06 0.20 -0.77
N LEU A 119 -4.51 1.41 -0.87
CA LEU A 119 -4.03 1.96 -2.14
C LEU A 119 -2.89 1.13 -2.73
N GLN A 120 -1.95 0.68 -1.91
CA GLN A 120 -0.84 -0.17 -2.36
C GLN A 120 -1.35 -1.52 -2.87
N ASP A 121 -2.26 -2.16 -2.16
CA ASP A 121 -2.85 -3.42 -2.60
C ASP A 121 -3.61 -3.28 -3.93
N ILE A 122 -4.35 -2.21 -4.12
CA ILE A 122 -5.04 -1.95 -5.39
C ILE A 122 -4.04 -1.68 -6.52
N ILE A 123 -3.03 -0.85 -6.30
CA ILE A 123 -2.00 -0.56 -7.31
C ILE A 123 -1.30 -1.84 -7.74
N TRP A 124 -0.85 -2.66 -6.81
CA TRP A 124 -0.15 -3.91 -7.13
C TRP A 124 -1.06 -4.96 -7.76
N SER A 125 -2.35 -4.98 -7.41
CA SER A 125 -3.32 -5.86 -8.09
C SER A 125 -3.52 -5.47 -9.55
N LEU A 126 -3.59 -4.18 -9.86
CA LEU A 126 -3.70 -3.69 -11.24
C LEU A 126 -2.39 -3.89 -12.02
N TRP A 127 -1.24 -3.63 -11.40
CA TRP A 127 0.07 -3.91 -11.97
C TRP A 127 0.19 -5.39 -12.39
N THR A 128 -0.34 -6.29 -11.56
CA THR A 128 -0.33 -7.74 -11.85
C THR A 128 -1.09 -8.05 -13.13
N ILE A 129 -2.30 -7.53 -13.30
CA ILE A 129 -3.07 -7.70 -14.55
C ILE A 129 -2.28 -7.19 -15.74
N TYR A 130 -1.74 -5.99 -15.65
CA TYR A 130 -0.92 -5.41 -16.73
C TYR A 130 0.27 -6.28 -17.10
N LYS A 131 0.97 -6.83 -16.11
CA LYS A 131 2.12 -7.71 -16.36
C LYS A 131 1.71 -9.07 -16.94
N GLU A 132 0.59 -9.62 -16.50
CA GLU A 132 0.05 -10.88 -17.01
C GLU A 132 -0.42 -10.76 -18.46
N GLU A 133 -1.00 -9.63 -18.85
CA GLU A 133 -1.29 -9.32 -20.27
C GLU A 133 -0.04 -9.27 -21.13
N ASN A 134 1.13 -9.02 -20.55
CA ASN A 134 2.43 -9.00 -21.21
C ASN A 134 3.24 -10.30 -21.03
N GLY A 135 2.59 -11.40 -20.63
CA GLY A 135 3.15 -12.74 -20.59
C GLY A 135 3.73 -13.20 -19.25
N ALA A 136 3.62 -12.39 -18.20
CA ALA A 136 4.00 -12.81 -16.85
C ALA A 136 2.93 -13.71 -16.21
N ASP A 137 3.32 -14.49 -15.20
CA ASP A 137 2.43 -15.30 -14.39
C ASP A 137 2.81 -15.12 -12.92
N PHE A 138 1.91 -14.54 -12.14
CA PHE A 138 2.07 -14.31 -10.72
C PHE A 138 1.12 -15.16 -9.86
N GLY A 139 0.47 -16.16 -10.45
CA GLY A 139 -0.49 -17.04 -9.76
C GLY A 139 -1.65 -16.24 -9.15
N ASP A 140 -1.84 -16.36 -7.85
CA ASP A 140 -2.91 -15.69 -7.10
C ASP A 140 -2.51 -14.34 -6.46
N TYR A 141 -1.30 -13.84 -6.76
CA TYR A 141 -0.78 -12.63 -6.14
C TYR A 141 -1.71 -11.42 -6.31
N GLY A 142 -2.21 -11.17 -7.51
CA GLY A 142 -3.07 -10.02 -7.79
C GLY A 142 -4.42 -10.10 -7.07
N ILE A 143 -5.10 -11.23 -7.15
CA ILE A 143 -6.41 -11.41 -6.49
C ILE A 143 -6.27 -11.42 -4.96
N THR A 144 -5.21 -11.96 -4.41
CA THR A 144 -4.94 -11.95 -2.98
C THR A 144 -4.80 -10.52 -2.46
N ARG A 145 -4.03 -9.69 -3.15
CA ARG A 145 -3.88 -8.27 -2.79
C ARG A 145 -5.21 -7.51 -2.94
N TYR A 146 -5.92 -7.72 -4.03
CA TYR A 146 -7.23 -7.11 -4.26
C TYR A 146 -8.22 -7.46 -3.13
N ASN A 147 -8.35 -8.73 -2.79
CA ASN A 147 -9.26 -9.19 -1.75
C ASN A 147 -8.90 -8.62 -0.37
N ARG A 148 -7.61 -8.44 -0.08
CA ARG A 148 -7.17 -7.81 1.17
C ARG A 148 -7.62 -6.35 1.24
N ALA A 149 -7.49 -5.60 0.17
CA ALA A 149 -7.99 -4.22 0.08
C ALA A 149 -9.51 -4.14 0.25
N VAL A 150 -10.25 -5.03 -0.41
CA VAL A 150 -11.72 -5.10 -0.32
C VAL A 150 -12.16 -5.40 1.12
N LYS A 151 -11.52 -6.37 1.78
CA LYS A 151 -11.79 -6.70 3.18
C LYS A 151 -11.59 -5.50 4.11
N GLU A 152 -10.53 -4.74 3.90
CA GLU A 152 -10.24 -3.56 4.70
C GLU A 152 -11.25 -2.42 4.45
N LEU A 153 -11.68 -2.23 3.21
CA LEU A 153 -12.74 -1.29 2.87
C LEU A 153 -14.08 -1.66 3.51
N GLN A 154 -14.45 -2.94 3.51
CA GLN A 154 -15.69 -3.45 4.11
C GLN A 154 -15.71 -3.27 5.63
N SER A 155 -14.57 -3.49 6.30
CA SER A 155 -14.46 -3.36 7.76
C SER A 155 -14.80 -1.95 8.28
N GLN A 156 -14.75 -0.94 7.39
CA GLN A 156 -15.08 0.47 7.68
C GLN A 156 -16.44 0.90 7.08
N GLY A 157 -17.26 -0.05 6.59
CA GLY A 157 -18.55 0.25 5.98
C GLY A 157 -18.47 0.90 4.60
N GLY A 158 -17.32 0.77 3.90
CA GLY A 158 -17.05 1.42 2.61
C GLY A 158 -17.62 0.73 1.39
N ILE A 159 -18.15 -0.49 1.50
CA ILE A 159 -18.79 -1.25 0.44
C ILE A 159 -19.94 -2.05 1.05
N ASP A 160 -21.16 -1.88 0.54
CA ASP A 160 -22.26 -2.75 0.90
C ASP A 160 -22.02 -4.16 0.31
N GLU A 161 -22.20 -5.18 1.13
CA GLU A 161 -22.24 -6.56 0.67
C GLU A 161 -23.56 -6.78 -0.10
N ASP A 162 -23.49 -6.81 -1.43
CA ASP A 162 -24.51 -7.36 -2.30
C ASP A 162 -24.11 -8.73 -2.82
#